data_cd4d2850352d138abc139f8fc1ae8220
#
_entry.id   cd4d2850352d138abc139f8fc1ae8220
#
_cell.length_a   1.000
_cell.length_b   1.000
_cell.length_c   1.000
_cell.angle_alpha   90.00
_cell.angle_beta   90.00
_cell.angle_gamma   90.00
#
_symmetry.space_group_name_H-M   'P 1'
#
loop_
_entity.id
_entity.type
_entity.pdbx_description
1 polymer ?
#
loop_
_entity_poly.entity_id
_entity_poly.type
_entity_poly.pdbx_seq_one_letter_code
_entity_poly.pdbx_strand_id
1 'polypeptide(L)'
;MDEALGDFASADILIEDGAIRAVGPSLDSADAERIDGTDMIALPGIIDAHTCLWQTVLRGHVPDLWPGAYYSKFLPLRSRFTAEDNFNAAYVGGFEMLSYGTTTVVDYCHNIRGPDYAPASIGALKETGIRHLFTYSFMPVPPHRFPRADDRFTDARLVYDKFHDPAGLTTIGFGIDSIGALGLENGLEKQLAFSRALDAPSCIHVNETGTIDRLKANGLLGPDLLVIHGNLITNGELELMAKAGMPLCFTPTADTQGAPADVVRRAIDRGVEVVFGCDIPCSIASDPIGQLRVMFNVQGFLDGVMERSFSTVVGRRPPVRPGLPLLTPRRLFEIATIGTARVLGLDDRIGSLTPGKRADIVLIRKGAFGDSVANDACAHVLLQTSPRDIDTVLVDGEARMRAGVLLGFDPERAAAMIRSSRQRILN
;
A
#
# COMPACT_ATOMS: atom_id res chain seq x y z
N MET A 1 13.81 8.89 -7.56
CA MET A 1 12.92 9.51 -6.60
C MET A 1 13.70 10.29 -5.52
N ASP A 2 14.89 10.69 -5.87
CA ASP A 2 15.73 11.58 -5.05
C ASP A 2 16.13 12.74 -5.95
N GLU A 3 15.75 13.97 -5.58
CA GLU A 3 16.00 15.17 -6.39
C GLU A 3 17.49 15.52 -6.42
N ALA A 4 18.24 15.23 -5.36
CA ALA A 4 19.68 15.53 -5.27
C ALA A 4 20.51 14.51 -6.09
N LEU A 5 20.10 13.25 -6.11
CA LEU A 5 20.76 12.21 -6.90
C LEU A 5 20.40 12.33 -8.39
N GLY A 6 19.18 12.74 -8.71
CA GLY A 6 18.67 12.83 -10.07
C GLY A 6 18.43 11.47 -10.73
N ASP A 7 18.32 11.47 -12.05
CA ASP A 7 18.14 10.28 -12.85
C ASP A 7 19.41 9.99 -13.67
N PHE A 8 19.75 8.70 -13.76
CA PHE A 8 20.85 8.23 -14.58
C PHE A 8 20.31 7.54 -15.84
N ALA A 9 20.89 7.85 -16.98
CA ALA A 9 20.60 7.10 -18.21
C ALA A 9 21.13 5.67 -18.15
N SER A 10 22.25 5.46 -17.43
CA SER A 10 22.84 4.18 -17.09
C SER A 10 23.68 4.35 -15.82
N ALA A 11 23.55 3.42 -14.88
CA ALA A 11 24.32 3.42 -13.64
C ALA A 11 24.45 2.02 -13.06
N ASP A 12 25.47 1.82 -12.26
CA ASP A 12 25.60 0.71 -11.34
C ASP A 12 25.01 1.11 -9.96
N ILE A 13 24.49 0.13 -9.23
CA ILE A 13 24.06 0.25 -7.84
C ILE A 13 24.87 -0.74 -7.03
N LEU A 14 25.76 -0.25 -6.19
CA LEU A 14 26.56 -1.07 -5.29
C LEU A 14 25.82 -1.25 -3.96
N ILE A 15 25.63 -2.50 -3.54
CA ILE A 15 24.93 -2.88 -2.31
C ILE A 15 25.93 -3.57 -1.38
N GLU A 16 25.96 -3.16 -0.12
CA GLU A 16 26.78 -3.74 0.94
C GLU A 16 25.93 -3.86 2.22
N ASP A 17 25.93 -5.02 2.85
CA ASP A 17 25.15 -5.29 4.08
C ASP A 17 23.66 -4.89 3.99
N GLY A 18 23.08 -5.12 2.81
CA GLY A 18 21.69 -4.80 2.53
C GLY A 18 21.38 -3.30 2.31
N ALA A 19 22.40 -2.43 2.33
CA ALA A 19 22.26 -0.99 2.08
C ALA A 19 22.86 -0.60 0.72
N ILE A 20 22.30 0.43 0.09
CA ILE A 20 22.88 1.05 -1.09
C ILE A 20 24.15 1.79 -0.67
N ARG A 21 25.31 1.34 -1.15
CA ARG A 21 26.59 1.94 -0.84
C ARG A 21 26.91 3.11 -1.78
N ALA A 22 26.62 2.91 -3.07
CA ALA A 22 26.83 3.93 -4.09
C ALA A 22 25.90 3.71 -5.29
N VAL A 23 25.61 4.79 -6.00
CA VAL A 23 24.93 4.79 -7.31
C VAL A 23 25.73 5.67 -8.24
N GLY A 24 26.10 5.20 -9.41
CA GLY A 24 26.86 5.97 -10.38
C GLY A 24 27.36 5.14 -11.56
N PRO A 25 27.89 5.80 -12.60
CA PRO A 25 28.45 5.08 -13.74
C PRO A 25 29.76 4.38 -13.35
N SER A 26 29.92 3.13 -13.71
CA SER A 26 31.16 2.35 -13.62
C SER A 26 31.74 2.28 -12.19
N LEU A 27 30.96 1.72 -11.25
CA LEU A 27 31.44 1.50 -9.88
C LEU A 27 32.42 0.30 -9.84
N ASP A 28 33.48 0.43 -9.04
CA ASP A 28 34.38 -0.68 -8.75
C ASP A 28 33.67 -1.71 -7.85
N SER A 29 33.59 -2.94 -8.32
CA SER A 29 32.86 -4.02 -7.66
C SER A 29 33.50 -5.39 -7.91
N ALA A 30 34.85 -5.45 -7.89
CA ALA A 30 35.60 -6.64 -8.31
C ALA A 30 35.17 -7.94 -7.62
N ASP A 31 34.75 -7.86 -6.34
CA ASP A 31 34.34 -9.01 -5.51
C ASP A 31 32.83 -9.15 -5.31
N ALA A 32 32.01 -8.28 -5.93
CA ALA A 32 30.57 -8.31 -5.76
C ALA A 32 29.88 -9.34 -6.71
N GLU A 33 28.85 -9.99 -6.22
CA GLU A 33 27.91 -10.71 -7.09
C GLU A 33 27.22 -9.71 -8.02
N ARG A 34 27.16 -10.01 -9.32
CA ARG A 34 26.55 -9.11 -10.31
C ARG A 34 25.16 -9.58 -10.70
N ILE A 35 24.24 -8.64 -10.72
CA ILE A 35 22.93 -8.78 -11.37
C ILE A 35 23.00 -7.92 -12.63
N ASP A 36 22.87 -8.56 -13.80
CA ASP A 36 22.86 -7.83 -15.07
C ASP A 36 21.55 -7.05 -15.22
N GLY A 37 21.66 -5.73 -15.15
CA GLY A 37 20.55 -4.78 -15.34
C GLY A 37 20.51 -4.16 -16.73
N THR A 38 21.26 -4.69 -17.70
CA THR A 38 21.23 -4.21 -19.09
C THR A 38 19.81 -4.24 -19.62
N ASP A 39 19.38 -3.16 -20.26
CA ASP A 39 18.01 -2.97 -20.78
C ASP A 39 16.90 -3.02 -19.72
N MET A 40 17.24 -2.77 -18.47
CA MET A 40 16.28 -2.65 -17.38
C MET A 40 16.20 -1.22 -16.84
N ILE A 41 15.08 -0.92 -16.23
CA ILE A 41 14.86 0.30 -15.46
C ILE A 41 14.90 -0.07 -13.99
N ALA A 42 15.79 0.57 -13.22
CA ALA A 42 15.85 0.42 -11.78
C ALA A 42 14.99 1.50 -11.11
N LEU A 43 14.07 1.08 -10.26
CA LEU A 43 13.25 1.95 -9.41
C LEU A 43 13.43 1.56 -7.95
N PRO A 44 13.20 2.49 -7.00
CA PRO A 44 12.99 2.10 -5.61
C PRO A 44 11.84 1.11 -5.52
N GLY A 45 11.92 0.21 -4.56
CA GLY A 45 10.84 -0.73 -4.27
C GLY A 45 9.51 -0.01 -4.05
N ILE A 46 8.43 -0.55 -4.60
CA ILE A 46 7.10 0.04 -4.46
C ILE A 46 6.58 -0.23 -3.05
N ILE A 47 5.97 0.79 -2.45
CA ILE A 47 5.39 0.75 -1.11
C ILE A 47 3.87 0.86 -1.22
N ASP A 48 3.16 -0.17 -0.79
CA ASP A 48 1.71 -0.22 -0.72
C ASP A 48 1.25 0.21 0.69
N ALA A 49 0.54 1.34 0.78
CA ALA A 49 0.12 1.93 2.05
C ALA A 49 -1.15 1.30 2.65
N HIS A 50 -1.83 0.43 1.91
CA HIS A 50 -3.03 -0.25 2.41
C HIS A 50 -3.41 -1.45 1.56
N THR A 51 -3.31 -2.63 2.13
CA THR A 51 -3.84 -3.87 1.56
C THR A 51 -4.38 -4.78 2.66
N CYS A 52 -5.49 -5.45 2.40
CA CYS A 52 -6.10 -6.40 3.34
C CYS A 52 -5.74 -7.84 2.96
N LEU A 53 -4.49 -8.28 3.23
CA LEU A 53 -3.96 -9.55 2.73
C LEU A 53 -4.73 -10.79 3.20
N TRP A 54 -5.40 -10.74 4.36
CA TRP A 54 -6.25 -11.84 4.84
C TRP A 54 -7.34 -12.26 3.83
N GLN A 55 -7.66 -11.41 2.85
CA GLN A 55 -8.67 -11.67 1.82
C GLN A 55 -8.17 -12.55 0.68
N THR A 56 -6.86 -12.72 0.52
CA THR A 56 -6.23 -13.33 -0.67
C THR A 56 -6.73 -14.74 -0.97
N VAL A 57 -7.03 -15.56 0.04
CA VAL A 57 -7.55 -16.94 -0.16
C VAL A 57 -8.94 -16.97 -0.81
N LEU A 58 -9.67 -15.87 -0.83
CA LEU A 58 -10.98 -15.73 -1.49
C LEU A 58 -10.95 -14.89 -2.77
N ARG A 59 -9.82 -14.88 -3.47
CA ARG A 59 -9.64 -14.16 -4.76
C ARG A 59 -10.78 -14.46 -5.74
N GLY A 60 -11.29 -13.42 -6.40
CA GLY A 60 -12.38 -13.51 -7.35
C GLY A 60 -13.75 -13.79 -6.72
N HIS A 61 -13.89 -13.71 -5.38
CA HIS A 61 -15.17 -13.95 -4.71
C HIS A 61 -16.14 -12.75 -4.83
N VAL A 62 -15.63 -11.56 -5.06
CA VAL A 62 -16.42 -10.34 -5.31
C VAL A 62 -16.06 -9.78 -6.69
N PRO A 63 -16.46 -10.45 -7.80
CA PRO A 63 -16.02 -10.10 -9.14
C PRO A 63 -16.64 -8.78 -9.65
N ASP A 64 -17.82 -8.42 -9.12
CA ASP A 64 -18.56 -7.24 -9.59
C ASP A 64 -18.00 -5.93 -9.00
N LEU A 65 -17.05 -5.99 -8.07
CA LEU A 65 -16.44 -4.85 -7.38
C LEU A 65 -17.45 -3.90 -6.70
N TRP A 66 -18.72 -4.24 -6.71
CA TRP A 66 -19.75 -3.39 -6.11
C TRP A 66 -19.60 -3.37 -4.57
N PRO A 67 -19.46 -2.20 -3.94
CA PRO A 67 -19.28 -2.11 -2.48
C PRO A 67 -20.34 -2.87 -1.67
N GLY A 68 -21.59 -2.83 -2.09
CA GLY A 68 -22.66 -3.59 -1.46
C GLY A 68 -22.44 -5.13 -1.47
N ALA A 69 -21.79 -5.66 -2.50
CA ALA A 69 -21.43 -7.08 -2.55
C ALA A 69 -20.29 -7.42 -1.58
N TYR A 70 -19.33 -6.52 -1.40
CA TYR A 70 -18.31 -6.69 -0.38
C TYR A 70 -18.92 -6.80 1.03
N TYR A 71 -19.80 -5.87 1.40
CA TYR A 71 -20.43 -5.86 2.72
C TYR A 71 -21.42 -7.03 2.92
N SER A 72 -22.18 -7.39 1.89
CA SER A 72 -23.25 -8.41 2.02
C SER A 72 -22.77 -9.84 1.77
N LYS A 73 -21.80 -10.08 0.90
CA LYS A 73 -21.34 -11.41 0.50
C LYS A 73 -20.00 -11.79 1.12
N PHE A 74 -19.07 -10.84 1.24
CA PHE A 74 -17.70 -11.12 1.64
C PHE A 74 -17.49 -10.95 3.15
N LEU A 75 -17.81 -9.79 3.72
CA LEU A 75 -17.57 -9.52 5.14
C LEU A 75 -18.18 -10.56 6.10
N PRO A 76 -19.39 -11.12 5.87
CA PRO A 76 -19.93 -12.17 6.73
C PRO A 76 -19.05 -13.41 6.81
N LEU A 77 -18.27 -13.71 5.76
CA LEU A 77 -17.37 -14.86 5.74
C LEU A 77 -16.21 -14.74 6.73
N ARG A 78 -15.86 -13.53 7.21
CA ARG A 78 -14.83 -13.35 8.22
C ARG A 78 -15.02 -14.25 9.45
N SER A 79 -16.27 -14.48 9.83
CA SER A 79 -16.62 -15.35 10.97
C SER A 79 -16.17 -16.80 10.82
N ARG A 80 -15.88 -17.24 9.60
CA ARG A 80 -15.48 -18.61 9.27
C ARG A 80 -13.97 -18.81 9.17
N PHE A 81 -13.21 -17.73 9.10
CA PHE A 81 -11.75 -17.80 9.03
C PHE A 81 -11.14 -18.33 10.33
N THR A 82 -10.05 -19.07 10.19
CA THR A 82 -9.16 -19.49 11.28
C THR A 82 -7.84 -18.70 11.19
N ALA A 83 -6.99 -18.83 12.20
CA ALA A 83 -5.64 -18.25 12.14
C ALA A 83 -4.79 -18.86 11.01
N GLU A 84 -5.01 -20.15 10.69
CA GLU A 84 -4.37 -20.79 9.53
C GLU A 84 -4.80 -20.15 8.22
N ASP A 85 -6.07 -19.72 8.07
CA ASP A 85 -6.51 -19.03 6.85
C ASP A 85 -5.87 -17.67 6.72
N ASN A 86 -5.67 -16.95 7.82
CA ASN A 86 -4.91 -15.71 7.83
C ASN A 86 -3.45 -15.93 7.44
N PHE A 87 -2.82 -17.00 7.97
CA PHE A 87 -1.47 -17.39 7.54
C PHE A 87 -1.43 -17.66 6.03
N ASN A 88 -2.31 -18.53 5.53
CA ASN A 88 -2.35 -18.90 4.12
C ASN A 88 -2.56 -17.68 3.22
N ALA A 89 -3.46 -16.78 3.62
CA ALA A 89 -3.76 -15.56 2.88
C ALA A 89 -2.56 -14.60 2.83
N ALA A 90 -1.92 -14.36 3.96
CA ALA A 90 -0.76 -13.47 4.05
C ALA A 90 0.47 -14.04 3.33
N TYR A 91 0.69 -15.37 3.39
CA TYR A 91 1.76 -16.05 2.65
C TYR A 91 1.59 -15.88 1.15
N VAL A 92 0.43 -16.24 0.61
CA VAL A 92 0.16 -16.12 -0.83
C VAL A 92 0.14 -14.66 -1.27
N GLY A 93 -0.49 -13.78 -0.50
CA GLY A 93 -0.57 -12.36 -0.82
C GLY A 93 0.78 -11.66 -0.79
N GLY A 94 1.64 -11.97 0.17
CA GLY A 94 2.98 -11.40 0.25
C GLY A 94 3.85 -11.78 -0.95
N PHE A 95 3.83 -13.05 -1.36
CA PHE A 95 4.53 -13.47 -2.59
C PHE A 95 3.92 -12.88 -3.86
N GLU A 96 2.59 -12.74 -3.91
CA GLU A 96 1.95 -12.04 -5.02
C GLU A 96 2.44 -10.60 -5.12
N MET A 97 2.49 -9.87 -4.03
CA MET A 97 2.96 -8.48 -4.00
C MET A 97 4.42 -8.36 -4.43
N LEU A 98 5.29 -9.25 -3.96
CA LEU A 98 6.69 -9.32 -4.43
C LEU A 98 6.76 -9.55 -5.94
N SER A 99 5.90 -10.42 -6.51
CA SER A 99 5.87 -10.67 -7.96
C SER A 99 5.46 -9.46 -8.79
N TYR A 100 4.83 -8.47 -8.16
CA TYR A 100 4.42 -7.20 -8.76
C TYR A 100 5.34 -6.02 -8.41
N GLY A 101 6.48 -6.29 -7.75
CA GLY A 101 7.47 -5.25 -7.41
C GLY A 101 7.17 -4.47 -6.13
N THR A 102 6.20 -4.88 -5.34
CA THR A 102 6.00 -4.33 -3.99
C THR A 102 7.05 -4.89 -3.05
N THR A 103 7.84 -4.02 -2.43
CA THR A 103 8.86 -4.40 -1.45
C THR A 103 8.42 -4.16 -0.02
N THR A 104 7.47 -3.24 0.17
CA THR A 104 6.91 -2.88 1.47
C THR A 104 5.38 -2.82 1.40
N VAL A 105 4.70 -3.45 2.36
CA VAL A 105 3.23 -3.45 2.45
C VAL A 105 2.76 -3.04 3.84
N VAL A 106 1.70 -2.23 3.87
CA VAL A 106 0.88 -2.03 5.08
C VAL A 106 -0.28 -3.03 5.02
N ASP A 107 -0.13 -4.16 5.74
CA ASP A 107 -1.19 -5.18 5.83
C ASP A 107 -2.22 -4.80 6.88
N TYR A 108 -3.38 -4.31 6.44
CA TYR A 108 -4.49 -3.97 7.34
C TYR A 108 -5.29 -5.24 7.70
N CYS A 109 -4.93 -5.85 8.81
CA CYS A 109 -5.58 -7.08 9.25
C CYS A 109 -6.79 -6.80 10.14
N HIS A 110 -7.96 -6.60 9.55
CA HIS A 110 -9.23 -6.48 10.28
C HIS A 110 -9.97 -7.81 10.43
N ASN A 111 -9.25 -8.93 10.41
CA ASN A 111 -9.79 -10.26 10.63
C ASN A 111 -9.12 -10.95 11.83
N ILE A 112 -9.00 -10.23 12.95
CA ILE A 112 -8.40 -10.74 14.18
C ILE A 112 -9.52 -11.20 15.12
N ARG A 113 -9.73 -12.51 15.27
CA ARG A 113 -10.77 -13.12 16.10
C ARG A 113 -10.25 -13.71 17.40
N GLY A 114 -8.94 -13.80 17.55
CA GLY A 114 -8.27 -14.35 18.73
C GLY A 114 -6.78 -14.12 18.69
N PRO A 115 -6.05 -14.44 19.78
CA PRO A 115 -4.63 -14.11 19.95
C PRO A 115 -3.69 -14.79 18.95
N ASP A 116 -4.13 -15.83 18.27
CA ASP A 116 -3.37 -16.61 17.30
C ASP A 116 -3.40 -16.02 15.87
N TYR A 117 -4.32 -15.08 15.58
CA TYR A 117 -4.51 -14.56 14.22
C TYR A 117 -3.39 -13.62 13.77
N ALA A 118 -3.03 -12.63 14.59
CA ALA A 118 -1.96 -11.70 14.26
C ALA A 118 -0.59 -12.39 14.14
N PRO A 119 -0.19 -13.27 15.11
CA PRO A 119 1.05 -14.04 14.96
C PRO A 119 1.09 -14.92 13.70
N ALA A 120 -0.04 -15.48 13.26
CA ALA A 120 -0.12 -16.27 12.05
C ALA A 120 0.16 -15.42 10.79
N SER A 121 -0.52 -14.28 10.63
CA SER A 121 -0.29 -13.37 9.50
C SER A 121 1.14 -12.85 9.48
N ILE A 122 1.67 -12.39 10.62
CA ILE A 122 3.04 -11.89 10.72
C ILE A 122 4.05 -12.98 10.39
N GLY A 123 3.84 -14.20 10.92
CA GLY A 123 4.70 -15.35 10.62
C GLY A 123 4.76 -15.66 9.12
N ALA A 124 3.62 -15.61 8.44
CA ALA A 124 3.54 -15.80 7.00
C ALA A 124 4.28 -14.71 6.22
N LEU A 125 4.09 -13.43 6.56
CA LEU A 125 4.80 -12.32 5.92
C LEU A 125 6.32 -12.40 6.13
N LYS A 126 6.77 -12.83 7.31
CA LYS A 126 8.19 -13.09 7.55
C LYS A 126 8.75 -14.19 6.66
N GLU A 127 7.99 -15.26 6.37
CA GLU A 127 8.43 -16.31 5.45
C GLU A 127 8.59 -15.79 4.01
N THR A 128 7.80 -14.81 3.57
CA THR A 128 7.92 -14.21 2.24
C THR A 128 9.14 -13.30 2.10
N GLY A 129 9.62 -12.75 3.21
CA GLY A 129 10.70 -11.77 3.25
C GLY A 129 10.32 -10.39 2.72
N ILE A 130 9.03 -10.09 2.53
CA ILE A 130 8.55 -8.74 2.23
C ILE A 130 8.67 -7.85 3.47
N ARG A 131 9.10 -6.59 3.31
CA ARG A 131 9.01 -5.62 4.39
C ARG A 131 7.54 -5.30 4.66
N HIS A 132 7.13 -5.29 5.93
CA HIS A 132 5.72 -5.07 6.25
C HIS A 132 5.51 -4.28 7.53
N LEU A 133 4.51 -3.42 7.47
CA LEU A 133 3.86 -2.83 8.62
C LEU A 133 2.56 -3.61 8.82
N PHE A 134 2.55 -4.51 9.80
CA PHE A 134 1.34 -5.25 10.15
C PHE A 134 0.44 -4.35 10.99
N THR A 135 -0.73 -4.04 10.49
CA THR A 135 -1.72 -3.20 11.15
C THR A 135 -2.74 -4.06 11.89
N TYR A 136 -2.57 -4.14 13.21
CA TYR A 136 -3.52 -4.82 14.11
C TYR A 136 -4.80 -4.00 14.22
N SER A 137 -5.89 -4.45 13.61
CA SER A 137 -7.16 -3.73 13.66
C SER A 137 -7.96 -4.06 14.92
N PHE A 138 -8.51 -3.02 15.55
CA PHE A 138 -9.41 -3.15 16.67
C PHE A 138 -10.86 -3.46 16.27
N MET A 139 -11.17 -3.52 14.96
CA MET A 139 -12.49 -3.86 14.47
C MET A 139 -12.96 -5.22 14.99
N PRO A 140 -14.10 -5.32 15.69
CA PRO A 140 -14.60 -6.60 16.19
C PRO A 140 -15.09 -7.50 15.06
N VAL A 141 -14.82 -8.80 15.19
CA VAL A 141 -15.27 -9.86 14.26
C VAL A 141 -15.96 -10.94 15.06
N PRO A 142 -17.28 -10.90 15.20
CA PRO A 142 -18.02 -11.93 15.90
C PRO A 142 -18.08 -13.26 15.12
N PRO A 143 -18.12 -14.40 15.79
CA PRO A 143 -17.79 -14.60 17.19
C PRO A 143 -16.28 -14.48 17.43
N HIS A 144 -15.86 -13.68 18.39
CA HIS A 144 -14.46 -13.53 18.75
C HIS A 144 -14.13 -14.29 20.04
N ARG A 145 -12.83 -14.59 20.23
CA ARG A 145 -12.31 -15.33 21.38
C ARG A 145 -11.65 -14.44 22.44
N PHE A 146 -11.98 -13.16 22.42
CA PHE A 146 -11.60 -12.21 23.46
C PHE A 146 -12.73 -12.11 24.47
N PRO A 147 -12.57 -12.58 25.73
CA PRO A 147 -13.62 -12.58 26.74
C PRO A 147 -14.13 -11.18 27.10
N ARG A 148 -13.25 -10.19 27.05
CA ARG A 148 -13.53 -8.77 27.33
C ARG A 148 -12.97 -7.89 26.23
N ALA A 149 -13.56 -6.72 26.02
CA ALA A 149 -13.08 -5.75 25.03
C ALA A 149 -11.60 -5.34 25.29
N ASP A 150 -11.23 -5.18 26.57
CA ASP A 150 -9.87 -4.80 26.97
C ASP A 150 -8.82 -5.90 26.69
N ASP A 151 -9.22 -7.16 26.55
CA ASP A 151 -8.31 -8.25 26.25
C ASP A 151 -7.67 -8.07 24.86
N ARG A 152 -8.33 -7.35 23.94
CA ARG A 152 -7.75 -6.99 22.63
C ARG A 152 -6.59 -6.02 22.75
N PHE A 153 -6.64 -5.05 23.67
CA PHE A 153 -5.51 -4.15 23.93
C PHE A 153 -4.33 -4.88 24.54
N THR A 154 -4.61 -5.84 25.44
CA THR A 154 -3.58 -6.71 25.99
C THR A 154 -2.93 -7.56 24.90
N ASP A 155 -3.71 -8.16 24.02
CA ASP A 155 -3.21 -8.94 22.87
C ASP A 155 -2.42 -8.06 21.88
N ALA A 156 -2.95 -6.89 21.51
CA ALA A 156 -2.27 -5.94 20.65
C ALA A 156 -0.92 -5.50 21.21
N ARG A 157 -0.83 -5.30 22.55
CA ARG A 157 0.43 -4.99 23.25
C ARG A 157 1.41 -6.15 23.17
N LEU A 158 0.97 -7.39 23.40
CA LEU A 158 1.81 -8.58 23.28
C LEU A 158 2.33 -8.77 21.85
N VAL A 159 1.49 -8.52 20.83
CA VAL A 159 1.90 -8.56 19.44
C VAL A 159 2.96 -7.49 19.14
N TYR A 160 2.75 -6.25 19.61
CA TYR A 160 3.72 -5.17 19.47
C TYR A 160 5.06 -5.53 20.12
N ASP A 161 5.05 -5.89 21.38
CA ASP A 161 6.27 -6.19 22.15
C ASP A 161 7.07 -7.36 21.56
N LYS A 162 6.38 -8.33 20.94
CA LYS A 162 7.01 -9.52 20.38
C LYS A 162 7.54 -9.33 18.96
N PHE A 163 6.88 -8.55 18.13
CA PHE A 163 7.13 -8.54 16.69
C PHE A 163 7.60 -7.18 16.14
N HIS A 164 7.41 -6.08 16.88
CA HIS A 164 7.84 -4.76 16.40
C HIS A 164 9.36 -4.66 16.38
N ASP A 165 9.91 -4.57 15.19
CA ASP A 165 11.34 -4.41 14.94
C ASP A 165 11.56 -3.29 13.92
N PRO A 166 11.73 -2.03 14.36
CA PRO A 166 11.90 -0.89 13.46
C PRO A 166 13.21 -0.96 12.67
N ALA A 167 14.20 -1.75 13.11
CA ALA A 167 15.46 -1.95 12.38
C ALA A 167 15.35 -3.04 11.31
N GLY A 168 14.42 -3.98 11.46
CA GLY A 168 14.23 -5.11 10.56
C GLY A 168 13.16 -4.88 9.48
N LEU A 169 12.47 -5.96 9.13
CA LEU A 169 11.44 -5.99 8.10
C LEU A 169 10.00 -5.92 8.65
N THR A 170 9.82 -6.08 9.96
CA THR A 170 8.50 -6.19 10.59
C THR A 170 8.26 -5.03 11.53
N THR A 171 7.34 -4.17 11.21
CA THR A 171 6.84 -3.14 12.14
C THR A 171 5.36 -3.36 12.43
N ILE A 172 4.90 -2.86 13.58
CA ILE A 172 3.52 -3.01 14.01
C ILE A 172 2.87 -1.64 14.10
N GLY A 173 1.68 -1.52 13.49
CA GLY A 173 0.80 -0.37 13.61
C GLY A 173 -0.60 -0.80 14.04
N PHE A 174 -1.53 0.14 14.12
CA PHE A 174 -2.87 -0.13 14.59
C PHE A 174 -3.95 0.40 13.64
N GLY A 175 -4.93 -0.47 13.35
CA GLY A 175 -6.13 -0.12 12.62
C GLY A 175 -7.22 0.34 13.59
N ILE A 176 -7.51 1.61 13.54
CA ILE A 176 -8.54 2.24 14.36
C ILE A 176 -9.91 1.88 13.80
N ASP A 177 -10.82 1.44 14.63
CA ASP A 177 -12.19 1.13 14.21
C ASP A 177 -12.92 2.42 13.81
N SER A 178 -13.64 2.38 12.69
CA SER A 178 -14.33 3.55 12.18
C SER A 178 -15.45 3.99 13.13
N ILE A 179 -15.58 5.31 13.28
CA ILE A 179 -16.63 5.91 14.09
C ILE A 179 -18.00 5.54 13.53
N GLY A 180 -18.78 4.80 14.28
CA GLY A 180 -20.19 4.56 13.99
C GLY A 180 -20.52 3.21 13.37
N ALA A 181 -19.57 2.41 12.91
CA ALA A 181 -19.89 1.14 12.26
C ALA A 181 -20.37 0.05 13.22
N LEU A 182 -19.98 0.05 14.50
CA LEU A 182 -20.26 -1.03 15.45
C LEU A 182 -20.52 -0.62 16.91
N GLY A 183 -20.84 0.65 17.18
CA GLY A 183 -21.39 1.06 18.49
C GLY A 183 -20.42 0.93 19.69
N LEU A 184 -19.12 1.04 19.45
CA LEU A 184 -18.16 1.12 20.55
C LEU A 184 -18.12 2.55 21.08
N GLU A 185 -18.98 2.86 22.04
CA GLU A 185 -18.86 4.08 22.83
C GLU A 185 -17.45 4.15 23.45
N ASN A 186 -16.72 5.22 23.15
CA ASN A 186 -15.34 5.51 23.61
C ASN A 186 -14.22 4.62 23.04
N GLY A 187 -14.47 3.80 22.01
CA GLY A 187 -13.45 2.92 21.42
C GLY A 187 -12.31 3.69 20.73
N LEU A 188 -12.66 4.70 19.95
CA LEU A 188 -11.72 5.46 19.10
C LEU A 188 -10.64 6.19 19.89
N GLU A 189 -11.03 6.97 20.91
CA GLU A 189 -10.09 7.71 21.77
C GLU A 189 -9.13 6.78 22.48
N LYS A 190 -9.64 5.68 23.03
CA LYS A 190 -8.83 4.67 23.73
C LYS A 190 -7.87 3.99 22.75
N GLN A 191 -8.32 3.66 21.53
CA GLN A 191 -7.50 3.03 20.50
C GLN A 191 -6.36 3.95 20.05
N LEU A 192 -6.65 5.23 19.75
CA LEU A 192 -5.62 6.21 19.40
C LEU A 192 -4.67 6.52 20.56
N ALA A 193 -5.18 6.66 21.78
CA ALA A 193 -4.33 6.85 22.95
C ALA A 193 -3.38 5.65 23.16
N PHE A 194 -3.86 4.43 22.93
CA PHE A 194 -3.04 3.22 22.99
C PHE A 194 -1.93 3.22 21.94
N SER A 195 -2.27 3.53 20.69
CA SER A 195 -1.31 3.60 19.60
C SER A 195 -0.24 4.68 19.84
N ARG A 196 -0.67 5.88 20.22
CA ARG A 196 0.22 7.01 20.53
C ARG A 196 1.14 6.75 21.72
N ALA A 197 0.68 6.00 22.72
CA ALA A 197 1.52 5.58 23.84
C ALA A 197 2.65 4.64 23.44
N LEU A 198 2.56 4.01 22.28
CA LEU A 198 3.57 3.12 21.68
C LEU A 198 4.38 3.79 20.56
N ASP A 199 4.11 5.06 20.26
CA ASP A 199 4.66 5.78 19.10
C ASP A 199 4.49 4.98 17.79
N ALA A 200 3.32 4.30 17.66
CA ALA A 200 3.03 3.42 16.55
C ALA A 200 2.10 4.11 15.54
N PRO A 201 2.31 3.91 14.22
CA PRO A 201 1.45 4.48 13.20
C PRO A 201 0.04 3.89 13.27
N SER A 202 -0.95 4.72 12.95
CA SER A 202 -2.35 4.34 12.93
C SER A 202 -2.98 4.60 11.58
N CYS A 203 -4.01 3.81 11.23
CA CYS A 203 -4.84 4.09 10.07
C CYS A 203 -6.33 3.85 10.38
N ILE A 204 -7.19 4.56 9.65
CA ILE A 204 -8.64 4.52 9.83
C ILE A 204 -9.35 4.53 8.48
N HIS A 205 -10.33 3.63 8.28
CA HIS A 205 -11.22 3.70 7.12
C HIS A 205 -12.24 4.82 7.30
N VAL A 206 -12.33 5.71 6.31
CA VAL A 206 -13.27 6.83 6.31
C VAL A 206 -14.15 6.75 5.07
N ASN A 207 -15.36 6.24 5.24
CA ASN A 207 -16.35 6.06 4.18
C ASN A 207 -17.59 6.96 4.35
N GLU A 208 -17.56 7.89 5.31
CA GLU A 208 -18.69 8.76 5.65
C GLU A 208 -18.24 10.22 5.77
N THR A 209 -19.10 11.13 5.35
CA THR A 209 -18.95 12.57 5.62
C THR A 209 -19.07 12.86 7.12
N GLY A 210 -18.29 13.82 7.62
CA GLY A 210 -18.33 14.24 9.02
C GLY A 210 -17.43 13.43 9.95
N THR A 211 -16.70 12.43 9.42
CA THR A 211 -15.77 11.64 10.23
C THR A 211 -14.60 12.47 10.73
N ILE A 212 -14.00 13.31 9.86
CA ILE A 212 -12.88 14.19 10.23
C ILE A 212 -13.33 15.28 11.19
N ASP A 213 -14.55 15.82 11.01
CA ASP A 213 -15.13 16.78 11.94
C ASP A 213 -15.32 16.18 13.34
N ARG A 214 -15.74 14.92 13.44
CA ARG A 214 -15.86 14.20 14.72
C ARG A 214 -14.49 13.96 15.36
N LEU A 215 -13.47 13.57 14.58
CA LEU A 215 -12.10 13.47 15.07
C LEU A 215 -11.60 14.80 15.64
N LYS A 216 -11.87 15.91 14.93
CA LYS A 216 -11.54 17.28 15.40
C LYS A 216 -12.23 17.61 16.72
N ALA A 217 -13.55 17.35 16.81
CA ALA A 217 -14.34 17.65 18.00
C ALA A 217 -13.80 16.95 19.26
N ASN A 218 -13.14 15.79 19.09
CA ASN A 218 -12.54 15.00 20.16
C ASN A 218 -11.02 15.24 20.31
N GLY A 219 -10.41 16.18 19.57
CA GLY A 219 -8.99 16.49 19.67
C GLY A 219 -8.07 15.36 19.14
N LEU A 220 -8.56 14.55 18.20
CA LEU A 220 -7.89 13.33 17.75
C LEU A 220 -7.14 13.48 16.42
N LEU A 221 -7.21 14.64 15.76
CA LEU A 221 -6.45 14.88 14.53
C LEU A 221 -4.94 14.80 14.80
N GLY A 222 -4.19 14.24 13.85
CA GLY A 222 -2.73 14.19 13.94
C GLY A 222 -2.10 13.54 12.72
N PRO A 223 -0.81 13.83 12.45
CA PRO A 223 -0.08 13.26 11.30
C PRO A 223 0.17 11.75 11.42
N ASP A 224 -0.02 11.20 12.60
CA ASP A 224 0.12 9.80 12.96
C ASP A 224 -1.06 8.92 12.52
N LEU A 225 -2.13 9.54 11.95
CA LEU A 225 -3.34 8.85 11.54
C LEU A 225 -3.56 8.93 10.03
N LEU A 226 -3.26 7.83 9.33
CA LEU A 226 -3.51 7.67 7.89
C LEU A 226 -4.99 7.43 7.63
N VAL A 227 -5.61 8.30 6.86
CA VAL A 227 -7.00 8.15 6.40
C VAL A 227 -7.04 7.28 5.15
N ILE A 228 -7.87 6.23 5.15
CA ILE A 228 -8.03 5.32 4.02
C ILE A 228 -9.36 5.60 3.34
N HIS A 229 -9.35 5.61 1.98
CA HIS A 229 -10.44 5.96 1.07
C HIS A 229 -10.78 7.44 1.02
N GLY A 230 -11.58 7.93 1.95
CA GLY A 230 -11.94 9.35 2.05
C GLY A 230 -12.86 9.85 0.94
N ASN A 231 -13.54 8.98 0.21
CA ASN A 231 -14.33 9.33 -0.98
C ASN A 231 -15.43 10.36 -0.72
N LEU A 232 -16.03 10.33 0.47
CA LEU A 232 -17.10 11.23 0.88
C LEU A 232 -16.63 12.40 1.76
N ILE A 233 -15.31 12.58 1.91
CA ILE A 233 -14.73 13.69 2.66
C ILE A 233 -15.05 15.02 1.95
N THR A 234 -15.53 15.98 2.71
CA THR A 234 -15.82 17.33 2.23
C THR A 234 -14.54 18.16 2.05
N ASN A 235 -14.64 19.27 1.32
CA ASN A 235 -13.52 20.20 1.20
C ASN A 235 -13.08 20.79 2.54
N GLY A 236 -14.04 21.08 3.44
CA GLY A 236 -13.74 21.55 4.79
C GLY A 236 -12.99 20.53 5.63
N GLU A 237 -13.35 19.25 5.53
CA GLU A 237 -12.64 18.16 6.19
C GLU A 237 -11.22 17.98 5.63
N LEU A 238 -11.02 18.10 4.29
CA LEU A 238 -9.68 18.07 3.69
C LEU A 238 -8.80 19.23 4.17
N GLU A 239 -9.38 20.43 4.39
CA GLU A 239 -8.64 21.56 4.97
C GLU A 239 -8.22 21.29 6.43
N LEU A 240 -9.04 20.56 7.20
CA LEU A 240 -8.68 20.11 8.54
C LEU A 240 -7.55 19.08 8.51
N MET A 241 -7.63 18.13 7.59
CA MET A 241 -6.57 17.13 7.39
C MET A 241 -5.25 17.81 7.03
N ALA A 242 -5.24 18.73 6.06
CA ALA A 242 -4.06 19.47 5.65
C ALA A 242 -3.43 20.24 6.83
N LYS A 243 -4.24 20.95 7.62
CA LYS A 243 -3.77 21.68 8.82
C LYS A 243 -3.19 20.77 9.90
N ALA A 244 -3.72 19.56 10.02
CA ALA A 244 -3.27 18.56 10.99
C ALA A 244 -2.13 17.67 10.46
N GLY A 245 -1.74 17.81 9.19
CA GLY A 245 -0.75 16.95 8.55
C GLY A 245 -1.23 15.51 8.32
N MET A 246 -2.56 15.26 8.34
CA MET A 246 -3.12 13.91 8.15
C MET A 246 -3.00 13.48 6.69
N PRO A 247 -2.37 12.33 6.39
CA PRO A 247 -2.28 11.82 5.02
C PRO A 247 -3.55 11.07 4.60
N LEU A 248 -3.73 10.95 3.27
CA LEU A 248 -4.80 10.21 2.62
C LEU A 248 -4.25 9.05 1.80
N CYS A 249 -4.69 7.82 2.08
CA CYS A 249 -4.46 6.67 1.23
C CYS A 249 -5.65 6.47 0.28
N PHE A 250 -5.41 6.58 -1.01
CA PHE A 250 -6.37 6.31 -2.06
C PHE A 250 -6.17 4.89 -2.60
N THR A 251 -7.27 4.14 -2.76
CA THR A 251 -7.25 2.78 -3.29
C THR A 251 -7.90 2.74 -4.67
N PRO A 252 -7.13 2.95 -5.77
CA PRO A 252 -7.66 3.43 -7.04
C PRO A 252 -8.81 2.62 -7.61
N THR A 253 -8.69 1.30 -7.68
CA THR A 253 -9.78 0.48 -8.23
C THR A 253 -10.97 0.40 -7.29
N ALA A 254 -10.75 0.22 -5.98
CA ALA A 254 -11.84 0.12 -5.01
C ALA A 254 -12.61 1.44 -4.92
N ASP A 255 -11.91 2.56 -4.84
CA ASP A 255 -12.50 3.89 -4.64
C ASP A 255 -13.22 4.44 -5.87
N THR A 256 -12.88 3.95 -7.07
CA THR A 256 -13.55 4.40 -8.31
C THR A 256 -14.87 3.70 -8.59
N GLN A 257 -15.25 2.67 -7.81
CA GLN A 257 -16.43 1.86 -8.06
C GLN A 257 -17.76 2.43 -7.53
N GLY A 258 -17.77 3.42 -6.71
CA GLY A 258 -19.02 3.88 -6.10
C GLY A 258 -19.06 5.31 -5.60
N ALA A 259 -18.01 6.08 -5.81
CA ALA A 259 -17.92 7.45 -5.33
C ALA A 259 -17.22 8.36 -6.33
N PRO A 260 -17.39 9.69 -6.21
CA PRO A 260 -16.61 10.64 -7.00
C PRO A 260 -15.12 10.44 -6.74
N ALA A 261 -14.38 9.95 -7.74
CA ALA A 261 -12.94 9.71 -7.64
C ALA A 261 -12.09 11.02 -7.65
N ASP A 262 -12.71 12.16 -7.39
CA ASP A 262 -12.07 13.47 -7.40
C ASP A 262 -11.37 13.82 -6.07
N VAL A 263 -11.49 12.97 -5.04
CA VAL A 263 -10.91 13.21 -3.73
C VAL A 263 -9.39 13.40 -3.79
N VAL A 264 -8.70 12.65 -4.63
CA VAL A 264 -7.24 12.78 -4.83
C VAL A 264 -6.88 14.19 -5.26
N ARG A 265 -7.58 14.72 -6.28
CA ARG A 265 -7.34 16.08 -6.78
C ARG A 265 -7.65 17.12 -5.72
N ARG A 266 -8.80 16.98 -5.07
CA ARG A 266 -9.22 17.90 -4.00
C ARG A 266 -8.27 17.90 -2.81
N ALA A 267 -7.70 16.72 -2.48
CA ALA A 267 -6.71 16.55 -1.41
C ALA A 267 -5.39 17.24 -1.76
N ILE A 268 -4.84 16.96 -2.95
CA ILE A 268 -3.58 17.56 -3.42
C ILE A 268 -3.70 19.10 -3.52
N ASP A 269 -4.80 19.61 -4.04
CA ASP A 269 -5.05 21.06 -4.18
C ASP A 269 -5.10 21.78 -2.82
N ARG A 270 -5.32 21.05 -1.71
CA ARG A 270 -5.35 21.56 -0.34
C ARG A 270 -4.11 21.24 0.48
N GLY A 271 -3.12 20.59 -0.14
CA GLY A 271 -1.88 20.25 0.54
C GLY A 271 -1.97 19.02 1.45
N VAL A 272 -2.97 18.16 1.27
CA VAL A 272 -3.01 16.84 1.90
C VAL A 272 -2.05 15.92 1.16
N GLU A 273 -1.13 15.28 1.89
CA GLU A 273 -0.26 14.27 1.32
C GLU A 273 -1.09 13.03 0.93
N VAL A 274 -0.93 12.59 -0.32
CA VAL A 274 -1.67 11.44 -0.86
C VAL A 274 -0.70 10.30 -1.10
N VAL A 275 -1.08 9.11 -0.62
CA VAL A 275 -0.43 7.84 -0.88
C VAL A 275 -1.42 6.86 -1.51
N PHE A 276 -0.98 5.67 -1.92
CA PHE A 276 -1.85 4.70 -2.56
C PHE A 276 -1.78 3.33 -1.90
N GLY A 277 -2.82 2.48 -2.11
CA GLY A 277 -2.86 1.08 -1.73
C GLY A 277 -3.67 0.24 -2.70
N CYS A 278 -3.47 -1.09 -2.69
CA CYS A 278 -4.21 -2.03 -3.53
C CYS A 278 -5.55 -2.47 -2.92
N ASP A 279 -5.68 -2.46 -1.61
CA ASP A 279 -6.87 -2.70 -0.78
C ASP A 279 -7.39 -4.15 -0.79
N ILE A 280 -8.17 -4.56 -1.82
CA ILE A 280 -9.09 -5.71 -1.78
C ILE A 280 -8.62 -6.92 -2.63
N PRO A 281 -7.69 -7.77 -2.16
CA PRO A 281 -7.22 -8.95 -2.91
C PRO A 281 -8.32 -9.98 -3.23
N CYS A 282 -9.46 -9.92 -2.54
CA CYS A 282 -10.61 -10.76 -2.88
C CYS A 282 -11.28 -10.41 -4.23
N SER A 283 -11.00 -9.23 -4.76
CA SER A 283 -11.60 -8.72 -6.01
C SER A 283 -10.57 -8.46 -7.10
N ILE A 284 -9.41 -7.92 -6.75
CA ILE A 284 -8.37 -7.48 -7.70
C ILE A 284 -7.01 -8.05 -7.32
N ALA A 285 -6.11 -8.13 -8.28
CA ALA A 285 -4.71 -8.46 -8.02
C ALA A 285 -4.01 -7.31 -7.30
N SER A 286 -3.06 -7.63 -6.44
CA SER A 286 -2.23 -6.65 -5.73
C SER A 286 -1.12 -6.10 -6.63
N ASP A 287 -1.50 -5.61 -7.83
CA ASP A 287 -0.64 -5.03 -8.86
C ASP A 287 -0.53 -3.51 -8.69
N PRO A 288 0.53 -2.99 -8.07
CA PRO A 288 0.66 -1.56 -7.77
C PRO A 288 0.77 -0.71 -9.04
N ILE A 289 1.47 -1.18 -10.08
CA ILE A 289 1.60 -0.43 -11.35
C ILE A 289 0.24 -0.33 -12.04
N GLY A 290 -0.54 -1.42 -12.01
CA GLY A 290 -1.92 -1.41 -12.49
C GLY A 290 -2.80 -0.41 -11.72
N GLN A 291 -2.67 -0.34 -10.39
CA GLN A 291 -3.40 0.62 -9.57
C GLN A 291 -2.97 2.07 -9.87
N LEU A 292 -1.68 2.34 -9.99
CA LEU A 292 -1.19 3.66 -10.39
C LEU A 292 -1.67 4.06 -11.79
N ARG A 293 -1.81 3.10 -12.71
CA ARG A 293 -2.37 3.32 -14.06
C ARG A 293 -3.86 3.69 -14.00
N VAL A 294 -4.63 3.04 -13.12
CA VAL A 294 -6.04 3.42 -12.86
C VAL A 294 -6.09 4.84 -12.33
N MET A 295 -5.28 5.18 -11.32
CA MET A 295 -5.21 6.53 -10.76
C MET A 295 -4.86 7.57 -11.81
N PHE A 296 -3.86 7.31 -12.66
CA PHE A 296 -3.46 8.19 -13.77
C PHE A 296 -4.61 8.44 -14.74
N ASN A 297 -5.25 7.37 -15.20
CA ASN A 297 -6.32 7.46 -16.20
C ASN A 297 -7.58 8.16 -15.66
N VAL A 298 -7.97 7.85 -14.42
CA VAL A 298 -9.15 8.46 -13.78
C VAL A 298 -8.93 9.95 -13.58
N GLN A 299 -7.78 10.35 -13.03
CA GLN A 299 -7.51 11.79 -12.84
C GLN A 299 -7.37 12.52 -14.17
N GLY A 300 -6.71 11.90 -15.17
CA GLY A 300 -6.65 12.47 -16.52
C GLY A 300 -8.02 12.62 -17.17
N PHE A 301 -8.92 11.67 -16.96
CA PHE A 301 -10.31 11.75 -17.42
C PHE A 301 -11.08 12.89 -16.74
N LEU A 302 -10.98 13.02 -15.42
CA LEU A 302 -11.64 14.06 -14.64
C LEU A 302 -11.14 15.46 -15.06
N ASP A 303 -9.84 15.63 -15.21
CA ASP A 303 -9.24 16.88 -15.69
C ASP A 303 -9.68 17.19 -17.14
N GLY A 304 -9.71 16.20 -18.02
CA GLY A 304 -10.14 16.35 -19.41
C GLY A 304 -11.63 16.65 -19.60
N VAL A 305 -12.50 16.14 -18.74
CA VAL A 305 -13.93 16.47 -18.74
C VAL A 305 -14.14 17.94 -18.39
N MET A 306 -13.42 18.46 -17.44
CA MET A 306 -13.44 19.89 -17.08
C MET A 306 -13.00 20.77 -18.26
N GLU A 307 -11.91 20.42 -18.94
CA GLU A 307 -11.44 21.14 -20.13
C GLU A 307 -12.45 21.13 -21.28
N ARG A 308 -13.01 19.95 -21.59
CA ARG A 308 -13.99 19.80 -22.68
C ARG A 308 -15.29 20.56 -22.40
N SER A 309 -15.78 20.50 -21.17
CA SER A 309 -16.99 21.25 -20.79
C SER A 309 -16.78 22.75 -20.93
N PHE A 310 -15.62 23.25 -20.54
CA PHE A 310 -15.31 24.68 -20.66
C PHE A 310 -15.10 25.11 -22.12
N SER A 311 -14.44 24.29 -22.95
CA SER A 311 -14.21 24.60 -24.37
C SER A 311 -15.49 24.59 -25.18
N THR A 312 -16.45 23.74 -24.82
CA THR A 312 -17.76 23.67 -25.48
C THR A 312 -18.63 24.88 -25.17
N VAL A 313 -18.55 25.41 -23.94
CA VAL A 313 -19.36 26.56 -23.49
C VAL A 313 -18.76 27.90 -23.93
N VAL A 314 -17.45 28.03 -24.06
CA VAL A 314 -16.76 29.32 -24.26
C VAL A 314 -16.05 29.40 -25.59
N GLY A 315 -16.03 28.35 -26.42
CA GLY A 315 -15.38 28.32 -27.73
C GLY A 315 -13.87 28.54 -27.73
N ARG A 316 -13.22 28.43 -26.55
CA ARG A 316 -11.78 28.55 -26.35
C ARG A 316 -11.31 27.39 -25.49
N ARG A 317 -10.16 26.77 -25.84
CA ARG A 317 -9.46 25.90 -24.89
C ARG A 317 -9.10 26.73 -23.66
N PRO A 318 -9.60 26.38 -22.47
CA PRO A 318 -9.08 27.01 -21.27
C PRO A 318 -7.59 26.64 -21.15
N PRO A 319 -6.74 27.52 -20.67
CA PRO A 319 -5.41 27.12 -20.28
C PRO A 319 -5.54 25.98 -19.29
N VAL A 320 -4.74 24.93 -19.47
CA VAL A 320 -4.43 23.98 -18.38
C VAL A 320 -4.20 24.85 -17.14
N ARG A 321 -4.96 24.63 -16.08
CA ARG A 321 -4.95 25.54 -14.91
C ARG A 321 -3.51 25.86 -14.54
N PRO A 322 -3.04 27.12 -14.70
CA PRO A 322 -1.68 27.47 -14.37
C PRO A 322 -1.47 27.20 -12.87
N GLY A 323 -0.50 26.38 -12.52
CA GLY A 323 -0.07 26.18 -11.16
C GLY A 323 -0.61 24.97 -10.41
N LEU A 324 -1.45 24.12 -11.01
CA LEU A 324 -1.80 22.85 -10.39
C LEU A 324 -0.85 21.73 -10.84
N PRO A 325 -0.20 21.01 -9.90
CA PRO A 325 0.64 19.89 -10.25
C PRO A 325 -0.22 18.78 -10.87
N LEU A 326 0.06 18.46 -12.13
CA LEU A 326 -0.54 17.30 -12.80
C LEU A 326 -0.03 16.02 -12.11
N LEU A 327 -0.85 14.96 -12.06
CA LEU A 327 -0.39 13.63 -11.71
C LEU A 327 0.38 13.04 -12.88
N THR A 328 1.65 13.42 -12.99
CA THR A 328 2.56 12.83 -13.97
C THR A 328 2.95 11.40 -13.57
N PRO A 329 3.41 10.55 -14.51
CA PRO A 329 3.95 9.24 -14.18
C PRO A 329 5.01 9.28 -13.07
N ARG A 330 5.93 10.26 -13.11
CA ARG A 330 6.92 10.46 -12.06
C ARG A 330 6.26 10.73 -10.68
N ARG A 331 5.29 11.65 -10.63
CA ARG A 331 4.60 11.97 -9.36
C ARG A 331 3.88 10.75 -8.78
N LEU A 332 3.33 9.88 -9.62
CA LEU A 332 2.71 8.64 -9.18
C LEU A 332 3.73 7.67 -8.57
N PHE A 333 4.92 7.53 -9.16
CA PHE A 333 5.98 6.72 -8.56
C PHE A 333 6.56 7.38 -7.29
N GLU A 334 6.64 8.70 -7.21
CA GLU A 334 6.98 9.39 -5.97
C GLU A 334 5.98 9.08 -4.86
N ILE A 335 4.68 9.15 -5.17
CA ILE A 335 3.60 8.74 -4.27
C ILE A 335 3.82 7.29 -3.80
N ALA A 336 4.11 6.38 -4.72
CA ALA A 336 4.25 4.94 -4.46
C ALA A 336 5.61 4.53 -3.85
N THR A 337 6.51 5.45 -3.63
CA THR A 337 7.86 5.18 -3.09
C THR A 337 8.19 6.15 -1.97
N ILE A 338 8.91 7.23 -2.25
CA ILE A 338 9.40 8.17 -1.22
C ILE A 338 8.26 8.90 -0.49
N GLY A 339 7.15 9.20 -1.16
CA GLY A 339 5.98 9.83 -0.53
C GLY A 339 5.35 8.91 0.51
N THR A 340 5.10 7.65 0.14
CA THR A 340 4.59 6.65 1.10
C THR A 340 5.61 6.35 2.20
N ALA A 341 6.91 6.25 1.88
CA ALA A 341 7.94 6.08 2.90
C ALA A 341 7.89 7.20 3.95
N ARG A 342 7.73 8.46 3.50
CA ARG A 342 7.61 9.64 4.40
C ARG A 342 6.38 9.54 5.30
N VAL A 343 5.24 9.19 4.75
CA VAL A 343 3.99 9.00 5.52
C VAL A 343 4.12 7.91 6.58
N LEU A 344 4.91 6.88 6.29
CA LEU A 344 5.17 5.76 7.22
C LEU A 344 6.36 5.99 8.16
N GLY A 345 7.06 7.14 8.07
CA GLY A 345 8.26 7.40 8.86
C GLY A 345 9.45 6.51 8.49
N LEU A 346 9.54 6.09 7.23
CA LEU A 346 10.57 5.19 6.71
C LEU A 346 11.46 5.85 5.63
N ASP A 347 11.30 7.14 5.39
CA ASP A 347 11.97 7.84 4.28
C ASP A 347 13.48 8.06 4.49
N ASP A 348 13.96 7.90 5.69
CA ASP A 348 15.39 7.80 6.01
C ASP A 348 16.00 6.45 5.61
N ARG A 349 15.16 5.41 5.48
CA ARG A 349 15.58 4.02 5.25
C ARG A 349 15.29 3.49 3.86
N ILE A 350 14.14 3.83 3.26
CA ILE A 350 13.66 3.29 1.97
C ILE A 350 13.02 4.37 1.10
N GLY A 351 12.45 3.97 -0.04
CA GLY A 351 11.64 4.83 -0.92
C GLY A 351 12.44 5.64 -1.95
N SER A 352 13.77 5.61 -1.91
CA SER A 352 14.66 6.17 -2.96
C SER A 352 15.94 5.35 -3.05
N LEU A 353 16.66 5.46 -4.18
CA LEU A 353 17.95 4.79 -4.41
C LEU A 353 19.13 5.58 -3.85
N THR A 354 18.91 6.34 -2.81
CA THR A 354 19.93 7.20 -2.17
C THR A 354 20.94 6.34 -1.42
N PRO A 355 22.27 6.59 -1.59
CA PRO A 355 23.28 5.91 -0.78
C PRO A 355 23.02 6.06 0.72
N GLY A 356 23.19 4.97 1.47
CA GLY A 356 22.89 4.85 2.89
C GLY A 356 21.51 4.25 3.21
N LYS A 357 20.56 4.24 2.27
CA LYS A 357 19.27 3.58 2.44
C LYS A 357 19.35 2.07 2.20
N ARG A 358 18.36 1.35 2.69
CA ARG A 358 18.22 -0.08 2.44
C ARG A 358 17.95 -0.33 0.95
N ALA A 359 18.49 -1.39 0.42
CA ALA A 359 18.36 -1.75 -0.99
C ALA A 359 17.02 -2.47 -1.24
N ASP A 360 15.94 -1.72 -1.14
CA ASP A 360 14.61 -2.09 -1.60
C ASP A 360 14.48 -1.59 -3.05
N ILE A 361 14.65 -2.51 -4.03
CA ILE A 361 14.88 -2.16 -5.45
C ILE A 361 14.05 -3.08 -6.34
N VAL A 362 13.50 -2.51 -7.41
CA VAL A 362 12.84 -3.26 -8.49
C VAL A 362 13.54 -2.98 -9.81
N LEU A 363 13.96 -4.06 -10.50
CA LEU A 363 14.45 -4.00 -11.87
C LEU A 363 13.35 -4.45 -12.83
N ILE A 364 13.04 -3.62 -13.81
CA ILE A 364 11.95 -3.83 -14.77
C ILE A 364 12.52 -3.83 -16.18
N ARG A 365 12.29 -4.90 -16.94
CA ARG A 365 12.69 -4.98 -18.35
C ARG A 365 11.94 -3.92 -19.16
N LYS A 366 12.61 -3.32 -20.11
CA LYS A 366 11.97 -2.40 -21.06
C LYS A 366 11.01 -3.12 -22.02
N GLY A 367 11.08 -4.47 -22.08
CA GLY A 367 10.28 -5.29 -22.98
C GLY A 367 10.84 -5.31 -24.41
N ALA A 368 10.37 -6.27 -25.20
CA ALA A 368 10.87 -6.49 -26.58
C ALA A 368 10.62 -5.31 -27.55
N PHE A 369 9.77 -4.37 -27.19
CA PHE A 369 9.45 -3.20 -27.99
C PHE A 369 10.01 -1.90 -27.40
N GLY A 370 10.76 -1.97 -26.30
CA GLY A 370 11.20 -0.82 -25.49
C GLY A 370 12.54 -0.20 -25.87
N ASP A 371 13.30 -0.84 -26.77
CA ASP A 371 14.70 -0.50 -27.08
C ASP A 371 14.90 0.91 -27.68
N SER A 372 13.85 1.57 -28.11
CA SER A 372 14.02 2.81 -28.86
C SER A 372 13.48 4.06 -28.16
N VAL A 373 12.79 3.98 -27.02
CA VAL A 373 11.89 5.09 -26.67
C VAL A 373 11.72 5.40 -25.18
N ALA A 374 12.59 5.01 -24.29
CA ALA A 374 12.46 5.46 -22.90
C ALA A 374 12.94 6.93 -22.72
N ASN A 375 12.26 7.87 -23.38
CA ASN A 375 12.47 9.30 -23.11
C ASN A 375 12.11 9.69 -21.67
N ASP A 376 11.21 8.91 -21.03
CA ASP A 376 10.79 9.03 -19.64
C ASP A 376 10.61 7.63 -19.06
N ALA A 377 11.49 7.25 -18.15
CA ALA A 377 11.49 5.93 -17.53
C ALA A 377 10.20 5.66 -16.72
N CYS A 378 9.70 6.67 -16.00
CA CYS A 378 8.46 6.54 -15.23
C CYS A 378 7.24 6.35 -16.16
N ALA A 379 7.17 7.11 -17.24
CA ALA A 379 6.09 6.96 -18.22
C ALA A 379 6.16 5.59 -18.91
N HIS A 380 7.37 5.11 -19.25
CA HIS A 380 7.55 3.80 -19.83
C HIS A 380 7.04 2.70 -18.88
N VAL A 381 7.50 2.70 -17.62
CA VAL A 381 7.06 1.71 -16.64
C VAL A 381 5.55 1.79 -16.41
N LEU A 382 5.00 2.98 -16.24
CA LEU A 382 3.56 3.12 -15.96
C LEU A 382 2.69 2.65 -17.12
N LEU A 383 3.07 2.98 -18.38
CA LEU A 383 2.16 2.88 -19.53
C LEU A 383 2.49 1.75 -20.49
N GLN A 384 3.73 1.24 -20.50
CA GLN A 384 4.21 0.30 -21.52
C GLN A 384 4.61 -1.06 -20.94
N THR A 385 4.75 -1.20 -19.59
CA THR A 385 5.14 -2.47 -18.99
C THR A 385 3.95 -3.24 -18.43
N SER A 386 4.16 -4.50 -18.17
CA SER A 386 3.24 -5.43 -17.54
C SER A 386 3.92 -6.12 -16.33
N PRO A 387 3.19 -6.84 -15.49
CA PRO A 387 3.80 -7.60 -14.39
C PRO A 387 4.86 -8.61 -14.83
N ARG A 388 4.80 -9.08 -16.09
CA ARG A 388 5.81 -10.01 -16.66
C ARG A 388 7.17 -9.35 -16.92
N ASP A 389 7.21 -8.03 -16.96
CA ASP A 389 8.44 -7.27 -17.20
C ASP A 389 9.22 -7.02 -15.91
N ILE A 390 8.64 -7.32 -14.74
CA ILE A 390 9.35 -7.28 -13.47
C ILE A 390 10.35 -8.43 -13.44
N ASP A 391 11.62 -8.11 -13.38
CA ASP A 391 12.71 -9.08 -13.44
C ASP A 391 13.23 -9.45 -12.06
N THR A 392 13.67 -8.46 -11.31
CA THR A 392 14.34 -8.65 -10.03
C THR A 392 13.74 -7.75 -8.97
N VAL A 393 13.49 -8.31 -7.81
CA VAL A 393 12.99 -7.57 -6.63
C VAL A 393 13.92 -7.85 -5.47
N LEU A 394 14.54 -6.79 -4.96
CA LEU A 394 15.37 -6.84 -3.76
C LEU A 394 14.62 -6.20 -2.59
N VAL A 395 14.65 -6.85 -1.44
CA VAL A 395 14.18 -6.32 -0.16
C VAL A 395 15.33 -6.40 0.82
N ASP A 396 15.72 -5.26 1.37
CA ASP A 396 16.84 -5.18 2.31
C ASP A 396 18.17 -5.71 1.72
N GLY A 397 18.35 -5.56 0.41
CA GLY A 397 19.50 -6.07 -0.35
C GLY A 397 19.43 -7.55 -0.73
N GLU A 398 18.45 -8.29 -0.24
CA GLU A 398 18.27 -9.70 -0.57
C GLU A 398 17.29 -9.89 -1.72
N ALA A 399 17.66 -10.71 -2.70
CA ALA A 399 16.77 -11.05 -3.81
C ALA A 399 15.56 -11.87 -3.31
N ARG A 400 14.36 -11.37 -3.60
CA ARG A 400 13.09 -12.09 -3.40
C ARG A 400 12.52 -12.61 -4.72
N MET A 401 12.91 -11.97 -5.81
CA MET A 401 12.61 -12.41 -7.17
C MET A 401 13.85 -12.16 -8.04
N ARG A 402 14.16 -13.07 -8.96
CA ARG A 402 15.27 -12.94 -9.90
C ARG A 402 14.90 -13.57 -11.23
N ALA A 403 15.19 -12.88 -12.33
CA ALA A 403 14.86 -13.31 -13.69
C ALA A 403 13.38 -13.71 -13.86
N GLY A 404 12.48 -13.00 -13.15
CA GLY A 404 11.04 -13.27 -13.18
C GLY A 404 10.59 -14.47 -12.32
N VAL A 405 11.48 -15.04 -11.50
CA VAL A 405 11.18 -16.21 -10.65
C VAL A 405 11.24 -15.81 -9.18
N LEU A 406 10.15 -16.01 -8.45
CA LEU A 406 10.09 -15.81 -6.99
C LEU A 406 10.97 -16.81 -6.26
N LEU A 407 11.83 -16.33 -5.38
CA LEU A 407 12.72 -17.15 -4.57
C LEU A 407 12.00 -17.58 -3.27
N GLY A 408 12.08 -18.86 -2.94
CA GLY A 408 11.41 -19.42 -1.76
C GLY A 408 9.90 -19.65 -1.91
N PHE A 409 9.31 -19.34 -3.08
CA PHE A 409 7.91 -19.59 -3.35
C PHE A 409 7.67 -21.02 -3.86
N ASP A 410 6.73 -21.70 -3.22
CA ASP A 410 6.26 -23.02 -3.65
C ASP A 410 4.82 -22.89 -4.20
N PRO A 411 4.63 -22.98 -5.53
CA PRO A 411 3.34 -22.82 -6.15
C PRO A 411 2.34 -23.93 -5.80
N GLU A 412 2.81 -25.17 -5.53
CA GLU A 412 1.94 -26.27 -5.14
C GLU A 412 1.42 -26.09 -3.71
N ARG A 413 2.31 -25.68 -2.78
CA ARG A 413 1.96 -25.30 -1.41
C ARG A 413 0.94 -24.16 -1.42
N ALA A 414 1.20 -23.09 -2.16
CA ALA A 414 0.30 -21.93 -2.28
C ALA A 414 -1.08 -22.33 -2.81
N ALA A 415 -1.13 -23.14 -3.87
CA ALA A 415 -2.39 -23.63 -4.42
C ALA A 415 -3.16 -24.54 -3.43
N ALA A 416 -2.46 -25.38 -2.66
CA ALA A 416 -3.06 -26.21 -1.62
C ALA A 416 -3.65 -25.36 -0.49
N MET A 417 -2.92 -24.33 -0.03
CA MET A 417 -3.36 -23.37 0.98
C MET A 417 -4.66 -22.65 0.56
N ILE A 418 -4.70 -22.13 -0.67
CA ILE A 418 -5.89 -21.48 -1.21
C ILE A 418 -7.07 -22.44 -1.26
N ARG A 419 -6.89 -23.67 -1.79
CA ARG A 419 -7.96 -24.66 -1.89
C ARG A 419 -8.51 -25.04 -0.52
N SER A 420 -7.66 -25.34 0.45
CA SER A 420 -8.03 -25.71 1.80
C SER A 420 -8.84 -24.61 2.49
N SER A 421 -8.33 -23.38 2.47
CA SER A 421 -9.01 -22.23 3.06
C SER A 421 -10.35 -21.94 2.39
N ARG A 422 -10.42 -21.94 1.05
CA ARG A 422 -11.68 -21.73 0.32
C ARG A 422 -12.71 -22.80 0.66
N GLN A 423 -12.31 -24.07 0.69
CA GLN A 423 -13.22 -25.16 1.01
C GLN A 423 -13.82 -25.00 2.42
N ARG A 424 -13.02 -24.65 3.42
CA ARG A 424 -13.48 -24.46 4.80
C ARG A 424 -14.39 -23.23 4.93
N ILE A 425 -14.02 -22.11 4.29
CA ILE A 425 -14.73 -20.84 4.47
C ILE A 425 -16.05 -20.82 3.72
N LEU A 426 -16.13 -21.46 2.55
CA LEU A 426 -17.31 -21.39 1.69
C LEU A 426 -18.34 -22.49 1.95
N ASN A 427 -17.94 -23.59 2.60
CA ASN A 427 -18.86 -24.68 3.02
C ASN A 427 -19.31 -24.47 4.47
#